data_cbeae9c2a6c0161918c8be35d4d9a6f5
#
_entry.id   cbeae9c2a6c0161918c8be35d4d9a6f5
#
_cell.length_a   1.000
_cell.length_b   1.000
_cell.length_c   1.000
_cell.angle_alpha   90.00
_cell.angle_beta   90.00
_cell.angle_gamma   90.00
#
_symmetry.space_group_name_H-M   'P 1'
#
loop_
_entity.id
_entity.type
_entity.pdbx_description
1 polymer ?
#
loop_
_entity_poly.entity_id
_entity_poly.type
_entity_poly.pdbx_seq_one_letter_code
_entity_poly.pdbx_strand_id
1 'polypeptide(L)'
;MKVLKVKDIVLKPGRPKVVVPITGNTPEKIIEECERAAALPCDIIEWRADYYLASVPDLEEALKTKEAYLDMVKILDDVNYIAGSKPVIFTVRIKGQGGQVEISKEQNDSIWSLVAQSQLADFIDVELFDENDTVDEYKLEDQIAQIHDYGGRVILSYHDFDRMPKPEEIINLVRVMYDLGPDICKVAAMANSEADARNILKATAYLTKNGIGPLITMAMGPLGTSTRVASGKYGSCMTFASGAEESAPGQADIFKMKKWLDDYYG
;
A
#
# COMPACT_ATOMS: atom_id res chain seq x y z
N MET A 1 -20.65 -4.30 -4.99
CA MET A 1 -19.23 -4.12 -4.67
C MET A 1 -19.01 -4.40 -3.19
N LYS A 2 -17.93 -5.13 -2.83
CA LYS A 2 -17.58 -5.50 -1.45
C LYS A 2 -17.22 -4.21 -0.66
N VAL A 3 -17.80 -4.03 0.51
CA VAL A 3 -17.46 -2.98 1.47
C VAL A 3 -16.60 -3.64 2.53
N LEU A 4 -15.45 -3.07 2.85
CA LEU A 4 -14.53 -3.63 3.84
C LEU A 4 -14.53 -2.76 5.10
N LYS A 5 -14.80 -3.37 6.26
CA LYS A 5 -14.69 -2.71 7.56
C LYS A 5 -13.44 -3.19 8.28
N VAL A 6 -12.63 -2.24 8.76
CA VAL A 6 -11.40 -2.50 9.52
C VAL A 6 -11.31 -1.51 10.67
N LYS A 7 -11.22 -2.00 11.90
CA LYS A 7 -11.38 -1.16 13.11
C LYS A 7 -12.63 -0.26 12.96
N ASP A 8 -12.46 1.04 13.12
CA ASP A 8 -13.57 2.01 13.05
C ASP A 8 -13.76 2.63 11.66
N ILE A 9 -13.00 2.18 10.65
CA ILE A 9 -13.12 2.72 9.29
C ILE A 9 -13.88 1.79 8.35
N VAL A 10 -14.53 2.40 7.36
CA VAL A 10 -15.22 1.71 6.28
C VAL A 10 -14.58 2.11 4.95
N LEU A 11 -14.08 1.11 4.22
CA LEU A 11 -13.48 1.26 2.91
C LEU A 11 -14.52 0.96 1.84
N LYS A 12 -14.86 1.97 1.05
CA LYS A 12 -15.84 1.93 -0.03
C LYS A 12 -15.59 3.07 -1.02
N PRO A 13 -16.19 3.05 -2.22
CA PRO A 13 -16.19 4.21 -3.11
C PRO A 13 -16.77 5.46 -2.47
N GLY A 14 -16.35 6.61 -2.94
CA GLY A 14 -16.73 7.91 -2.43
C GLY A 14 -15.49 8.65 -1.92
N ARG A 15 -15.61 9.42 -0.86
CA ARG A 15 -14.46 10.10 -0.25
C ARG A 15 -13.44 9.05 0.23
N PRO A 16 -12.22 9.01 -0.34
CA PRO A 16 -11.23 8.00 0.00
C PRO A 16 -10.67 8.23 1.42
N LYS A 17 -10.28 7.16 2.09
CA LYS A 17 -9.52 7.21 3.34
C LYS A 17 -8.10 7.64 3.07
N VAL A 18 -7.54 8.51 3.92
CA VAL A 18 -6.21 9.05 3.74
C VAL A 18 -5.19 8.22 4.53
N VAL A 19 -4.21 7.68 3.81
CA VAL A 19 -3.07 6.93 4.35
C VAL A 19 -1.88 7.87 4.46
N VAL A 20 -1.17 7.85 5.59
CA VAL A 20 0.13 8.50 5.76
C VAL A 20 1.20 7.43 5.94
N PRO A 21 2.19 7.36 5.04
CA PRO A 21 3.33 6.48 5.20
C PRO A 21 4.35 7.05 6.20
N ILE A 22 4.97 6.15 6.96
CA ILE A 22 6.15 6.42 7.78
C ILE A 22 7.34 5.67 7.17
N THR A 23 8.49 6.32 7.05
CA THR A 23 9.66 5.89 6.28
C THR A 23 10.95 5.93 7.07
N GLY A 24 10.86 6.04 8.39
CA GLY A 24 12.02 6.00 9.28
C GLY A 24 12.90 4.77 9.02
N ASN A 25 14.22 4.97 9.06
CA ASN A 25 15.20 3.94 8.80
C ASN A 25 15.91 3.42 10.06
N THR A 26 15.52 3.91 11.24
CA THR A 26 15.91 3.36 12.55
C THR A 26 14.67 3.23 13.43
N PRO A 27 14.69 2.34 14.44
CA PRO A 27 13.56 2.18 15.36
C PRO A 27 13.07 3.51 15.94
N GLU A 28 14.00 4.37 16.39
CA GLU A 28 13.68 5.66 17.01
C GLU A 28 12.96 6.60 16.04
N LYS A 29 13.44 6.67 14.78
CA LYS A 29 12.81 7.50 13.75
C LYS A 29 11.44 6.97 13.35
N ILE A 30 11.28 5.65 13.26
CA ILE A 30 10.00 5.02 12.95
C ILE A 30 8.98 5.38 14.03
N ILE A 31 9.36 5.27 15.30
CA ILE A 31 8.49 5.63 16.43
C ILE A 31 8.14 7.11 16.40
N GLU A 32 9.13 8.01 16.26
CA GLU A 32 8.90 9.45 16.16
C GLU A 32 7.94 9.81 15.01
N GLU A 33 8.13 9.21 13.82
CA GLU A 33 7.24 9.42 12.67
C GLU A 33 5.84 8.86 12.92
N CYS A 34 5.73 7.72 13.61
CA CYS A 34 4.45 7.11 13.96
C CYS A 34 3.68 7.99 14.95
N GLU A 35 4.32 8.52 15.98
CA GLU A 35 3.71 9.46 16.93
C GLU A 35 3.19 10.71 16.20
N ARG A 36 3.98 11.28 15.29
CA ARG A 36 3.54 12.39 14.45
C ARG A 36 2.34 12.01 13.59
N ALA A 37 2.40 10.87 12.87
CA ALA A 37 1.30 10.41 12.03
C ALA A 37 0.02 10.11 12.83
N ALA A 38 0.15 9.57 14.04
CA ALA A 38 -0.98 9.32 14.94
C ALA A 38 -1.72 10.62 15.33
N ALA A 39 -0.98 11.74 15.48
CA ALA A 39 -1.54 13.06 15.76
C ALA A 39 -2.12 13.78 14.52
N LEU A 40 -1.77 13.33 13.29
CA LEU A 40 -2.28 13.91 12.04
C LEU A 40 -3.73 13.46 11.74
N PRO A 41 -4.48 14.24 10.94
CA PRO A 41 -5.85 13.88 10.54
C PRO A 41 -5.90 12.80 9.44
N CYS A 42 -5.00 11.82 9.47
CA CYS A 42 -5.05 10.66 8.59
C CYS A 42 -5.99 9.59 9.13
N ASP A 43 -6.47 8.72 8.24
CA ASP A 43 -7.36 7.62 8.61
C ASP A 43 -6.57 6.32 8.88
N ILE A 44 -5.39 6.15 8.26
CA ILE A 44 -4.58 4.93 8.24
C ILE A 44 -3.11 5.32 8.30
N ILE A 45 -2.27 4.50 8.95
CA ILE A 45 -0.80 4.64 8.92
C ILE A 45 -0.23 3.47 8.13
N GLU A 46 0.69 3.75 7.19
CA GLU A 46 1.46 2.72 6.49
C GLU A 46 2.90 2.72 7.01
N TRP A 47 3.38 1.58 7.52
CA TRP A 47 4.80 1.44 7.79
C TRP A 47 5.54 0.87 6.58
N ARG A 48 6.40 1.67 5.98
CA ARG A 48 7.31 1.33 4.89
C ARG A 48 8.58 0.68 5.47
N ALA A 49 8.47 -0.60 5.83
CA ALA A 49 9.54 -1.36 6.47
C ALA A 49 10.77 -1.57 5.56
N ASP A 50 10.63 -1.39 4.25
CA ASP A 50 11.74 -1.43 3.31
C ASP A 50 12.83 -0.38 3.61
N TYR A 51 12.47 0.79 4.14
CA TYR A 51 13.46 1.79 4.57
C TYR A 51 14.29 1.32 5.76
N TYR A 52 13.66 0.67 6.72
CA TYR A 52 14.35 0.05 7.85
C TYR A 52 15.26 -1.09 7.39
N LEU A 53 14.74 -2.02 6.60
CA LEU A 53 15.49 -3.18 6.10
C LEU A 53 16.71 -2.75 5.27
N ALA A 54 16.59 -1.70 4.46
CA ALA A 54 17.72 -1.17 3.70
C ALA A 54 18.84 -0.57 4.58
N SER A 55 18.56 -0.26 5.84
CA SER A 55 19.54 0.25 6.81
C SER A 55 20.18 -0.83 7.69
N VAL A 56 19.65 -2.07 7.66
CA VAL A 56 20.19 -3.19 8.44
C VAL A 56 21.55 -3.60 7.88
N PRO A 57 22.64 -3.54 8.68
CA PRO A 57 23.94 -4.03 8.25
C PRO A 57 23.86 -5.53 7.93
N ASP A 58 24.46 -5.94 6.79
CA ASP A 58 24.44 -7.33 6.35
C ASP A 58 23.06 -7.97 6.43
N LEU A 59 22.11 -7.38 5.72
CA LEU A 59 20.71 -7.80 5.74
C LEU A 59 20.52 -9.29 5.42
N GLU A 60 21.35 -9.84 4.52
CA GLU A 60 21.28 -11.26 4.15
C GLU A 60 21.55 -12.16 5.36
N GLU A 61 22.58 -11.85 6.15
CA GLU A 61 22.90 -12.61 7.37
C GLU A 61 21.85 -12.37 8.46
N ALA A 62 21.39 -11.13 8.64
CA ALA A 62 20.35 -10.79 9.61
C ALA A 62 19.01 -11.50 9.31
N LEU A 63 18.68 -11.71 8.05
CA LEU A 63 17.50 -12.51 7.65
C LEU A 63 17.74 -14.01 7.89
N LYS A 64 18.93 -14.56 7.63
CA LYS A 64 19.29 -15.97 7.93
C LYS A 64 19.23 -16.27 9.42
N THR A 65 19.77 -15.39 10.27
CA THR A 65 19.78 -15.54 11.73
C THR A 65 18.43 -15.20 12.38
N LYS A 66 17.47 -14.71 11.62
CA LYS A 66 16.15 -14.26 12.08
C LYS A 66 16.16 -13.00 12.96
N GLU A 67 17.29 -12.34 13.15
CA GLU A 67 17.37 -11.11 13.95
C GLU A 67 16.51 -10.00 13.33
N ALA A 68 16.62 -9.75 12.01
CA ALA A 68 15.84 -8.74 11.32
C ALA A 68 14.32 -8.99 11.45
N TYR A 69 13.89 -10.25 11.43
CA TYR A 69 12.47 -10.60 11.62
C TYR A 69 11.97 -10.26 13.03
N LEU A 70 12.75 -10.59 14.06
CA LEU A 70 12.38 -10.33 15.45
C LEU A 70 12.33 -8.82 15.73
N ASP A 71 13.27 -8.07 15.19
CA ASP A 71 13.30 -6.63 15.38
C ASP A 71 12.15 -5.94 14.62
N MET A 72 11.82 -6.39 13.40
CA MET A 72 10.63 -5.90 12.70
C MET A 72 9.35 -6.13 13.49
N VAL A 73 9.16 -7.30 14.10
CA VAL A 73 7.96 -7.58 14.91
C VAL A 73 7.88 -6.67 16.13
N LYS A 74 9.00 -6.41 16.81
CA LYS A 74 9.02 -5.47 17.95
C LYS A 74 8.66 -4.05 17.52
N ILE A 75 9.27 -3.58 16.42
CA ILE A 75 8.95 -2.25 15.88
C ILE A 75 7.48 -2.17 15.46
N LEU A 76 6.94 -3.23 14.82
CA LEU A 76 5.54 -3.28 14.41
C LEU A 76 4.58 -3.27 15.60
N ASP A 77 4.95 -3.89 16.72
CA ASP A 77 4.18 -3.85 17.97
C ASP A 77 4.10 -2.43 18.51
N ASP A 78 5.22 -1.72 18.56
CA ASP A 78 5.26 -0.31 18.95
C ASP A 78 4.43 0.57 18.00
N VAL A 79 4.58 0.37 16.68
CA VAL A 79 3.79 1.09 15.66
C VAL A 79 2.30 0.85 15.84
N ASN A 80 1.87 -0.41 16.03
CA ASN A 80 0.46 -0.74 16.24
C ASN A 80 -0.09 -0.12 17.54
N TYR A 81 0.70 -0.16 18.61
CA TYR A 81 0.34 0.46 19.89
C TYR A 81 0.13 1.97 19.76
N ILE A 82 1.07 2.68 19.10
CA ILE A 82 1.01 4.14 18.90
C ILE A 82 -0.13 4.51 17.93
N ALA A 83 -0.34 3.73 16.86
CA ALA A 83 -1.42 3.97 15.90
C ALA A 83 -2.82 3.88 16.54
N GLY A 84 -2.98 3.08 17.61
CA GLY A 84 -4.20 2.96 18.38
C GLY A 84 -5.40 2.51 17.54
N SER A 85 -6.41 3.38 17.39
CA SER A 85 -7.61 3.08 16.59
C SER A 85 -7.39 3.18 15.07
N LYS A 86 -6.28 3.78 14.61
CA LYS A 86 -5.98 3.84 13.17
C LYS A 86 -5.47 2.48 12.69
N PRO A 87 -5.99 1.93 11.59
CA PRO A 87 -5.40 0.74 10.98
C PRO A 87 -3.97 0.94 10.55
N VAL A 88 -3.19 -0.13 10.62
CA VAL A 88 -1.78 -0.19 10.19
C VAL A 88 -1.67 -1.05 8.93
N ILE A 89 -1.05 -0.49 7.89
CA ILE A 89 -0.58 -1.22 6.70
C ILE A 89 0.90 -1.51 6.89
N PHE A 90 1.29 -2.77 6.80
CA PHE A 90 2.69 -3.18 6.74
C PHE A 90 3.10 -3.35 5.29
N THR A 91 4.17 -2.68 4.87
CA THR A 91 4.66 -2.68 3.49
C THR A 91 6.17 -2.90 3.46
N VAL A 92 6.61 -3.94 2.74
CA VAL A 92 8.00 -4.07 2.26
C VAL A 92 7.98 -3.91 0.75
N ARG A 93 8.51 -2.78 0.27
CA ARG A 93 8.56 -2.46 -1.16
C ARG A 93 9.95 -2.77 -1.71
N ILE A 94 10.03 -3.67 -2.72
CA ILE A 94 11.29 -3.96 -3.40
C ILE A 94 11.69 -2.84 -4.36
N LYS A 95 12.98 -2.75 -4.70
CA LYS A 95 13.49 -1.71 -5.60
C LYS A 95 12.80 -1.69 -6.96
N GLY A 96 12.49 -2.85 -7.54
CA GLY A 96 11.77 -2.96 -8.80
C GLY A 96 10.39 -2.29 -8.80
N GLN A 97 9.77 -2.17 -7.63
CA GLN A 97 8.48 -1.52 -7.41
C GLN A 97 8.62 -0.14 -6.70
N GLY A 98 9.82 0.47 -6.76
CA GLY A 98 10.09 1.81 -6.21
C GLY A 98 10.38 1.84 -4.70
N GLY A 99 10.80 0.74 -4.13
CA GLY A 99 11.23 0.63 -2.73
C GLY A 99 12.73 0.82 -2.52
N GLN A 100 13.18 0.52 -1.31
CA GLN A 100 14.56 0.75 -0.88
C GLN A 100 15.39 -0.53 -0.76
N VAL A 101 14.74 -1.71 -0.71
CA VAL A 101 15.41 -2.97 -0.41
C VAL A 101 15.44 -3.91 -1.61
N GLU A 102 16.52 -4.66 -1.74
CA GLU A 102 16.62 -5.81 -2.64
C GLU A 102 16.57 -7.09 -1.79
N ILE A 103 15.47 -7.80 -1.87
CA ILE A 103 15.28 -9.10 -1.21
C ILE A 103 14.60 -10.05 -2.19
N SER A 104 14.86 -11.33 -2.03
CA SER A 104 14.21 -12.35 -2.86
C SER A 104 12.74 -12.53 -2.47
N LYS A 105 11.98 -13.12 -3.38
CA LYS A 105 10.58 -13.47 -3.12
C LYS A 105 10.45 -14.35 -1.87
N GLU A 106 11.31 -15.35 -1.69
CA GLU A 106 11.28 -16.24 -0.52
C GLU A 106 11.52 -15.50 0.80
N GLN A 107 12.41 -14.49 0.79
CA GLN A 107 12.64 -13.63 1.95
C GLN A 107 11.40 -12.79 2.25
N ASN A 108 10.78 -12.22 1.21
CA ASN A 108 9.57 -11.41 1.33
C ASN A 108 8.38 -12.25 1.82
N ASP A 109 8.19 -13.47 1.26
CA ASP A 109 7.17 -14.44 1.70
C ASP A 109 7.33 -14.78 3.19
N SER A 110 8.58 -14.95 3.66
CA SER A 110 8.89 -15.21 5.06
C SER A 110 8.53 -14.02 5.97
N ILE A 111 8.78 -12.79 5.51
CA ILE A 111 8.41 -11.56 6.22
C ILE A 111 6.87 -11.46 6.34
N TRP A 112 6.14 -11.61 5.22
CA TRP A 112 4.68 -11.53 5.22
C TRP A 112 4.05 -12.58 6.12
N SER A 113 4.55 -13.84 6.08
CA SER A 113 4.08 -14.92 6.94
C SER A 113 4.28 -14.59 8.42
N LEU A 114 5.44 -14.06 8.79
CA LEU A 114 5.74 -13.68 10.16
C LEU A 114 4.84 -12.53 10.65
N VAL A 115 4.68 -11.51 9.83
CA VAL A 115 3.81 -10.36 10.15
C VAL A 115 2.36 -10.81 10.28
N ALA A 116 1.88 -11.69 9.41
CA ALA A 116 0.54 -12.26 9.52
C ALA A 116 0.35 -13.03 10.84
N GLN A 117 1.33 -13.87 11.21
CA GLN A 117 1.31 -14.62 12.48
C GLN A 117 1.30 -13.71 13.71
N SER A 118 1.95 -12.56 13.65
CA SER A 118 1.98 -11.59 14.75
C SER A 118 0.62 -10.93 15.01
N GLN A 119 -0.25 -10.85 13.99
CA GLN A 119 -1.55 -10.16 14.02
C GLN A 119 -1.46 -8.66 14.38
N LEU A 120 -0.28 -8.05 14.21
CA LEU A 120 -0.03 -6.66 14.57
C LEU A 120 -0.36 -5.67 13.44
N ALA A 121 -0.47 -6.13 12.19
CA ALA A 121 -0.87 -5.33 11.05
C ALA A 121 -2.33 -5.63 10.64
N ASP A 122 -3.09 -4.57 10.34
CA ASP A 122 -4.46 -4.73 9.83
C ASP A 122 -4.47 -5.09 8.34
N PHE A 123 -3.43 -4.66 7.61
CA PHE A 123 -3.20 -4.99 6.21
C PHE A 123 -1.73 -5.33 5.98
N ILE A 124 -1.48 -6.27 5.09
CA ILE A 124 -0.15 -6.57 4.54
C ILE A 124 -0.20 -6.24 3.04
N ASP A 125 0.71 -5.35 2.59
CA ASP A 125 0.88 -5.02 1.18
C ASP A 125 1.79 -6.10 0.55
N VAL A 126 1.21 -6.89 -0.34
CA VAL A 126 1.87 -7.96 -1.09
C VAL A 126 2.05 -7.48 -2.52
N GLU A 127 3.26 -7.64 -3.06
CA GLU A 127 3.57 -7.24 -4.43
C GLU A 127 3.16 -8.33 -5.43
N LEU A 128 2.53 -7.93 -6.54
CA LEU A 128 2.15 -8.85 -7.61
C LEU A 128 3.37 -9.45 -8.32
N PHE A 129 4.39 -8.61 -8.59
CA PHE A 129 5.61 -9.01 -9.28
C PHE A 129 6.74 -9.22 -8.28
N ASP A 130 7.56 -10.24 -8.54
CA ASP A 130 8.79 -10.50 -7.79
C ASP A 130 9.98 -9.64 -8.28
N GLU A 131 11.17 -9.87 -7.71
CA GLU A 131 12.40 -9.17 -8.05
C GLU A 131 12.89 -9.42 -9.50
N ASN A 132 12.33 -10.41 -10.19
CA ASN A 132 12.62 -10.75 -11.59
C ASN A 132 11.55 -10.25 -12.55
N ASP A 133 10.61 -9.42 -12.06
CA ASP A 133 9.44 -8.93 -12.81
C ASP A 133 8.56 -10.08 -13.35
N THR A 134 8.42 -11.15 -12.53
CA THR A 134 7.58 -12.31 -12.84
C THR A 134 6.44 -12.47 -11.82
N VAL A 135 5.38 -13.17 -12.22
CA VAL A 135 4.23 -13.49 -11.37
C VAL A 135 4.13 -15.01 -11.24
N ASP A 136 4.20 -15.51 -10.03
CA ASP A 136 3.85 -16.89 -9.69
C ASP A 136 2.46 -16.89 -9.01
N GLU A 137 1.42 -17.05 -9.83
CA GLU A 137 0.03 -16.97 -9.37
C GLU A 137 -0.28 -18.00 -8.28
N TYR A 138 0.24 -19.22 -8.38
CA TYR A 138 0.02 -20.28 -7.38
C TYR A 138 0.63 -19.95 -6.03
N LYS A 139 1.87 -19.47 -6.03
CA LYS A 139 2.52 -19.05 -4.78
C LYS A 139 1.84 -17.83 -4.15
N LEU A 140 1.38 -16.88 -4.97
CA LEU A 140 0.67 -15.71 -4.47
C LEU A 140 -0.69 -16.08 -3.87
N GLU A 141 -1.44 -16.98 -4.53
CA GLU A 141 -2.72 -17.47 -4.01
C GLU A 141 -2.53 -18.18 -2.65
N ASP A 142 -1.54 -19.08 -2.55
CA ASP A 142 -1.19 -19.77 -1.30
C ASP A 142 -0.75 -18.76 -0.22
N GLN A 143 0.05 -17.74 -0.55
CA GLN A 143 0.52 -16.73 0.39
C GLN A 143 -0.64 -15.85 0.89
N ILE A 144 -1.55 -15.44 0.01
CA ILE A 144 -2.75 -14.68 0.36
C ILE A 144 -3.64 -15.50 1.29
N ALA A 145 -3.87 -16.79 0.96
CA ALA A 145 -4.64 -17.70 1.79
C ALA A 145 -4.00 -17.86 3.18
N GLN A 146 -2.68 -18.02 3.26
CA GLN A 146 -1.97 -18.11 4.53
C GLN A 146 -2.12 -16.85 5.39
N ILE A 147 -2.04 -15.65 4.79
CA ILE A 147 -2.25 -14.38 5.52
C ILE A 147 -3.69 -14.33 6.06
N HIS A 148 -4.69 -14.75 5.27
CA HIS A 148 -6.08 -14.81 5.69
C HIS A 148 -6.31 -15.81 6.84
N ASP A 149 -5.63 -16.96 6.83
CA ASP A 149 -5.73 -17.98 7.89
C ASP A 149 -5.27 -17.43 9.26
N TYR A 150 -4.34 -16.49 9.27
CA TYR A 150 -3.95 -15.76 10.48
C TYR A 150 -4.85 -14.56 10.80
N GLY A 151 -5.89 -14.31 10.00
CA GLY A 151 -6.84 -13.20 10.20
C GLY A 151 -6.36 -11.85 9.63
N GLY A 152 -5.22 -11.82 8.93
CA GLY A 152 -4.71 -10.66 8.22
C GLY A 152 -5.55 -10.32 6.98
N ARG A 153 -5.32 -9.14 6.41
CA ARG A 153 -5.90 -8.70 5.13
C ARG A 153 -4.82 -8.32 4.15
N VAL A 154 -5.07 -8.58 2.87
CA VAL A 154 -4.09 -8.38 1.81
C VAL A 154 -4.47 -7.19 0.92
N ILE A 155 -3.52 -6.28 0.74
CA ILE A 155 -3.49 -5.34 -0.37
C ILE A 155 -2.53 -5.91 -1.41
N LEU A 156 -3.05 -6.45 -2.51
CA LEU A 156 -2.21 -6.88 -3.63
C LEU A 156 -1.89 -5.67 -4.49
N SER A 157 -0.60 -5.37 -4.68
CA SER A 157 -0.14 -4.10 -5.26
C SER A 157 0.70 -4.27 -6.52
N TYR A 158 0.55 -3.29 -7.42
CA TYR A 158 1.37 -3.10 -8.62
C TYR A 158 1.75 -1.62 -8.77
N HIS A 159 3.02 -1.39 -9.10
CA HIS A 159 3.56 -0.05 -9.35
C HIS A 159 4.32 -0.02 -10.68
N ASP A 160 4.03 0.98 -11.53
CA ASP A 160 4.75 1.25 -12.76
C ASP A 160 5.30 2.69 -12.71
N PHE A 161 6.61 2.82 -12.54
CA PHE A 161 7.28 4.12 -12.41
C PHE A 161 7.63 4.76 -13.76
N ASP A 162 7.49 4.02 -14.85
CA ASP A 162 7.90 4.46 -16.19
C ASP A 162 6.72 4.98 -17.01
N ARG A 163 5.58 4.31 -16.94
CA ARG A 163 4.43 4.61 -17.79
C ARG A 163 3.08 4.39 -17.10
N MET A 164 2.04 4.96 -17.70
CA MET A 164 0.65 4.61 -17.42
C MET A 164 0.19 3.57 -18.44
N PRO A 165 -0.16 2.34 -18.02
CA PRO A 165 -0.78 1.37 -18.93
C PRO A 165 -2.11 1.88 -19.49
N LYS A 166 -2.53 1.35 -20.64
CA LYS A 166 -3.84 1.65 -21.21
C LYS A 166 -4.97 1.16 -20.30
N PRO A 167 -6.17 1.75 -20.36
CA PRO A 167 -7.29 1.32 -19.51
C PRO A 167 -7.57 -0.19 -19.58
N GLU A 168 -7.48 -0.80 -20.76
CA GLU A 168 -7.72 -2.22 -20.97
C GLU A 168 -6.63 -3.08 -20.31
N GLU A 169 -5.36 -2.64 -20.34
CA GLU A 169 -4.24 -3.31 -19.66
C GLU A 169 -4.45 -3.26 -18.14
N ILE A 170 -4.82 -2.11 -17.58
CA ILE A 170 -5.13 -1.95 -16.15
C ILE A 170 -6.32 -2.84 -15.75
N ILE A 171 -7.38 -2.88 -16.56
CA ILE A 171 -8.56 -3.68 -16.28
C ILE A 171 -8.20 -5.18 -16.25
N ASN A 172 -7.41 -5.65 -17.22
CA ASN A 172 -7.00 -7.05 -17.26
C ASN A 172 -6.07 -7.40 -16.09
N LEU A 173 -5.11 -6.53 -15.77
CA LEU A 173 -4.21 -6.70 -14.63
C LEU A 173 -5.01 -6.83 -13.33
N VAL A 174 -5.93 -5.91 -13.06
CA VAL A 174 -6.73 -5.92 -11.82
C VAL A 174 -7.66 -7.15 -11.76
N ARG A 175 -8.13 -7.67 -12.89
CA ARG A 175 -8.89 -8.94 -12.90
C ARG A 175 -8.03 -10.11 -12.46
N VAL A 176 -6.83 -10.25 -13.01
CA VAL A 176 -5.87 -11.27 -12.56
C VAL A 176 -5.58 -11.10 -11.07
N MET A 177 -5.28 -9.88 -10.63
CA MET A 177 -5.07 -9.61 -9.20
C MET A 177 -6.28 -10.00 -8.34
N TYR A 178 -7.49 -9.68 -8.80
CA TYR A 178 -8.72 -9.95 -8.06
C TYR A 178 -9.02 -11.45 -7.94
N ASP A 179 -8.70 -12.21 -8.96
CA ASP A 179 -8.91 -13.68 -9.03
C ASP A 179 -7.98 -14.41 -8.03
N LEU A 180 -6.83 -13.82 -7.66
CA LEU A 180 -5.94 -14.34 -6.62
C LEU A 180 -6.49 -14.16 -5.18
N GLY A 181 -7.62 -13.49 -5.00
CA GLY A 181 -8.36 -13.42 -3.75
C GLY A 181 -7.95 -12.37 -2.72
N PRO A 182 -7.22 -11.27 -3.04
CA PRO A 182 -6.90 -10.25 -2.07
C PRO A 182 -8.13 -9.50 -1.56
N ASP A 183 -7.99 -8.79 -0.45
CA ASP A 183 -9.04 -7.89 0.04
C ASP A 183 -9.13 -6.61 -0.78
N ILE A 184 -7.99 -6.09 -1.25
CA ILE A 184 -7.89 -4.86 -2.03
C ILE A 184 -6.86 -5.05 -3.14
N CYS A 185 -7.19 -4.60 -4.37
CA CYS A 185 -6.22 -4.48 -5.46
C CYS A 185 -5.74 -3.02 -5.55
N LYS A 186 -4.40 -2.82 -5.57
CA LYS A 186 -3.77 -1.50 -5.63
C LYS A 186 -2.95 -1.35 -6.91
N VAL A 187 -3.23 -0.29 -7.66
CA VAL A 187 -2.47 0.07 -8.87
C VAL A 187 -2.05 1.53 -8.79
N ALA A 188 -0.73 1.77 -8.88
CA ALA A 188 -0.15 3.10 -8.98
C ALA A 188 0.77 3.15 -10.21
N ALA A 189 0.53 4.07 -11.15
CA ALA A 189 1.30 4.16 -12.37
C ALA A 189 1.65 5.60 -12.73
N MET A 190 2.81 5.81 -13.38
CA MET A 190 3.33 7.14 -13.70
C MET A 190 2.49 7.80 -14.80
N ALA A 191 2.03 9.02 -14.54
CA ALA A 191 1.37 9.83 -15.57
C ALA A 191 2.41 10.72 -16.28
N ASN A 192 2.62 10.45 -17.55
CA ASN A 192 3.47 11.25 -18.44
C ASN A 192 2.65 12.26 -19.27
N SER A 193 1.33 12.19 -19.18
CA SER A 193 0.39 13.12 -19.80
C SER A 193 -0.92 13.25 -18.98
N GLU A 194 -1.71 14.29 -19.25
CA GLU A 194 -3.06 14.39 -18.68
C GLU A 194 -4.00 13.27 -19.17
N ALA A 195 -3.72 12.71 -20.35
CA ALA A 195 -4.47 11.57 -20.86
C ALA A 195 -4.25 10.33 -19.99
N ASP A 196 -3.01 10.14 -19.49
CA ASP A 196 -2.66 9.05 -18.59
C ASP A 196 -3.42 9.14 -17.25
N ALA A 197 -3.49 10.35 -16.67
CA ALA A 197 -4.30 10.57 -15.47
C ALA A 197 -5.78 10.20 -15.70
N ARG A 198 -6.32 10.45 -16.90
CA ARG A 198 -7.68 10.02 -17.25
C ARG A 198 -7.81 8.52 -17.47
N ASN A 199 -6.76 7.83 -17.91
CA ASN A 199 -6.77 6.39 -18.17
C ASN A 199 -6.99 5.58 -16.88
N ILE A 200 -6.28 5.91 -15.80
CA ILE A 200 -6.47 5.22 -14.52
C ILE A 200 -7.89 5.42 -13.96
N LEU A 201 -8.46 6.63 -14.11
CA LEU A 201 -9.84 6.92 -13.68
C LEU A 201 -10.87 6.14 -14.49
N LYS A 202 -10.69 6.01 -15.83
CA LYS A 202 -11.56 5.21 -16.70
C LYS A 202 -11.53 3.73 -16.31
N ALA A 203 -10.34 3.17 -16.10
CA ALA A 203 -10.17 1.79 -15.66
C ALA A 203 -10.86 1.54 -14.31
N THR A 204 -10.62 2.43 -13.34
CA THR A 204 -11.24 2.36 -12.01
C THR A 204 -12.77 2.38 -12.10
N ALA A 205 -13.34 3.30 -12.86
CA ALA A 205 -14.79 3.40 -13.07
C ALA A 205 -15.37 2.12 -13.69
N TYR A 206 -14.69 1.57 -14.70
CA TYR A 206 -15.12 0.34 -15.35
C TYR A 206 -15.13 -0.85 -14.37
N LEU A 207 -14.03 -1.05 -13.63
CA LEU A 207 -13.89 -2.12 -12.64
C LEU A 207 -14.98 -2.03 -11.56
N THR A 208 -15.14 -0.84 -10.98
CA THR A 208 -16.15 -0.56 -9.96
C THR A 208 -17.57 -0.83 -10.45
N LYS A 209 -17.92 -0.38 -11.67
CA LYS A 209 -19.23 -0.63 -12.28
C LYS A 209 -19.50 -2.12 -12.49
N ASN A 210 -18.46 -2.92 -12.73
CA ASN A 210 -18.55 -4.36 -12.90
C ASN A 210 -18.40 -5.17 -11.60
N GLY A 211 -18.44 -4.50 -10.43
CA GLY A 211 -18.44 -5.15 -9.14
C GLY A 211 -17.06 -5.58 -8.63
N ILE A 212 -15.99 -5.24 -9.33
CA ILE A 212 -14.60 -5.54 -8.94
C ILE A 212 -14.10 -4.48 -7.95
N GLY A 213 -13.61 -4.90 -6.82
CA GLY A 213 -13.10 -4.07 -5.73
C GLY A 213 -13.40 -4.65 -4.34
N PRO A 214 -12.85 -4.02 -3.29
CA PRO A 214 -12.26 -2.68 -3.18
C PRO A 214 -11.00 -2.44 -4.00
N LEU A 215 -10.80 -1.17 -4.40
CA LEU A 215 -9.67 -0.75 -5.22
C LEU A 215 -8.91 0.41 -4.56
N ILE A 216 -7.60 0.46 -4.80
CA ILE A 216 -6.75 1.64 -4.59
C ILE A 216 -6.10 1.95 -5.94
N THR A 217 -6.46 3.07 -6.54
CA THR A 217 -5.93 3.45 -7.86
C THR A 217 -5.49 4.90 -7.87
N MET A 218 -4.31 5.17 -8.42
CA MET A 218 -3.80 6.53 -8.56
C MET A 218 -2.79 6.64 -9.68
N ALA A 219 -2.71 7.81 -10.30
CA ALA A 219 -1.60 8.18 -11.12
C ALA A 219 -0.50 8.85 -10.27
N MET A 220 0.75 8.48 -10.52
CA MET A 220 1.92 9.07 -9.90
C MET A 220 2.41 10.29 -10.68
N GLY A 221 3.29 11.06 -10.07
CA GLY A 221 3.87 12.27 -10.64
C GLY A 221 2.95 13.49 -10.56
N PRO A 222 3.45 14.67 -10.94
CA PRO A 222 2.70 15.95 -10.83
C PRO A 222 1.41 15.96 -11.62
N LEU A 223 1.37 15.33 -12.80
CA LEU A 223 0.18 15.24 -13.66
C LEU A 223 -0.87 14.29 -13.07
N GLY A 224 -0.48 13.38 -12.20
CA GLY A 224 -1.35 12.44 -11.52
C GLY A 224 -2.01 12.97 -10.24
N THR A 225 -1.55 14.10 -9.69
CA THR A 225 -2.00 14.61 -8.38
C THR A 225 -3.52 14.72 -8.25
N SER A 226 -4.22 15.17 -9.29
CA SER A 226 -5.68 15.30 -9.29
C SER A 226 -6.39 13.96 -9.12
N THR A 227 -5.79 12.85 -9.56
CA THR A 227 -6.37 11.51 -9.42
C THR A 227 -6.41 11.04 -7.97
N ARG A 228 -5.48 11.50 -7.13
CA ARG A 228 -5.45 11.18 -5.69
C ARG A 228 -6.68 11.69 -4.95
N VAL A 229 -7.28 12.75 -5.47
CA VAL A 229 -8.55 13.30 -4.97
C VAL A 229 -9.73 12.67 -5.68
N ALA A 230 -9.71 12.67 -7.01
CA ALA A 230 -10.86 12.31 -7.83
C ALA A 230 -11.17 10.81 -7.85
N SER A 231 -10.14 9.93 -7.72
CA SER A 231 -10.28 8.47 -7.88
C SER A 231 -11.36 7.85 -6.99
N GLY A 232 -11.64 8.42 -5.84
CA GLY A 232 -12.69 7.94 -4.95
C GLY A 232 -14.09 7.97 -5.59
N LYS A 233 -14.44 8.98 -6.39
CA LYS A 233 -15.72 9.02 -7.16
C LYS A 233 -15.80 7.91 -8.20
N TYR A 234 -14.66 7.41 -8.64
CA TYR A 234 -14.56 6.33 -9.63
C TYR A 234 -14.44 4.95 -8.97
N GLY A 235 -14.16 4.87 -7.64
CA GLY A 235 -14.19 3.60 -6.93
C GLY A 235 -12.98 3.30 -6.03
N SER A 236 -11.93 4.13 -6.05
CA SER A 236 -10.80 3.98 -5.14
C SER A 236 -11.22 4.27 -3.69
N CYS A 237 -10.84 3.40 -2.75
CA CYS A 237 -11.24 3.54 -1.35
C CYS A 237 -10.19 4.22 -0.46
N MET A 238 -8.96 4.36 -0.95
CA MET A 238 -7.85 5.01 -0.24
C MET A 238 -7.08 5.96 -1.14
N THR A 239 -6.44 6.95 -0.52
CA THR A 239 -5.45 7.83 -1.13
C THR A 239 -4.29 8.05 -0.17
N PHE A 240 -3.12 8.46 -0.68
CA PHE A 240 -1.89 8.61 0.08
C PHE A 240 -1.47 10.08 0.12
N ALA A 241 -1.11 10.55 1.31
CA ALA A 241 -0.58 11.88 1.57
C ALA A 241 0.72 11.79 2.36
N SER A 242 1.61 12.78 2.23
CA SER A 242 2.81 12.86 3.05
C SER A 242 2.51 13.41 4.44
N GLY A 243 3.13 12.82 5.46
CA GLY A 243 3.10 13.35 6.83
C GLY A 243 4.25 14.35 7.09
N ALA A 244 5.45 14.03 6.64
CA ALA A 244 6.64 14.87 6.70
C ALA A 244 7.39 14.82 5.36
N GLU A 245 7.69 13.63 4.85
CA GLU A 245 8.38 13.42 3.59
C GLU A 245 7.49 12.69 2.58
N GLU A 246 7.72 12.90 1.29
CA GLU A 246 7.02 12.16 0.23
C GLU A 246 7.62 10.75 0.10
N SER A 247 6.78 9.72 0.16
CA SER A 247 7.18 8.32 -0.08
C SER A 247 6.95 7.85 -1.51
N ALA A 248 6.29 8.67 -2.33
CA ALA A 248 6.04 8.44 -3.75
C ALA A 248 5.80 9.77 -4.49
N PRO A 249 6.18 9.87 -5.78
CA PRO A 249 6.06 11.10 -6.57
C PRO A 249 4.62 11.65 -6.61
N GLY A 250 4.48 12.96 -6.40
CA GLY A 250 3.21 13.68 -6.49
C GLY A 250 2.28 13.50 -5.29
N GLN A 251 2.79 13.05 -4.15
CA GLN A 251 2.06 13.13 -2.88
C GLN A 251 1.91 14.60 -2.46
N ALA A 252 0.78 14.91 -1.86
CA ALA A 252 0.56 16.20 -1.21
C ALA A 252 0.64 16.03 0.30
N ASP A 253 1.04 17.10 0.99
CA ASP A 253 0.92 17.17 2.44
C ASP A 253 -0.50 16.85 2.92
N ILE A 254 -0.62 16.20 4.09
CA ILE A 254 -1.88 15.70 4.63
C ILE A 254 -2.95 16.80 4.79
N PHE A 255 -2.57 18.01 5.24
CA PHE A 255 -3.53 19.09 5.43
C PHE A 255 -4.05 19.62 4.10
N LYS A 256 -3.15 19.71 3.09
CA LYS A 256 -3.52 20.07 1.72
C LYS A 256 -4.42 19.02 1.10
N MET A 257 -4.10 17.73 1.31
CA MET A 257 -4.93 16.62 0.83
C MET A 257 -6.33 16.67 1.45
N LYS A 258 -6.42 16.83 2.79
CA LYS A 258 -7.72 16.93 3.47
C LYS A 258 -8.54 18.10 2.95
N LYS A 259 -7.93 19.28 2.79
CA LYS A 259 -8.61 20.42 2.20
C LYS A 259 -9.16 20.13 0.80
N TRP A 260 -8.35 19.53 -0.07
CA TRP A 260 -8.81 19.16 -1.42
C TRP A 260 -9.95 18.16 -1.39
N LEU A 261 -9.91 17.19 -0.47
CA LEU A 261 -11.01 16.23 -0.30
C LEU A 261 -12.28 16.90 0.24
N ASP A 262 -12.16 17.86 1.17
CA ASP A 262 -13.31 18.64 1.68
C ASP A 262 -13.92 19.47 0.54
N ASP A 263 -13.10 20.17 -0.24
CA ASP A 263 -13.55 20.99 -1.37
C ASP A 263 -14.22 20.13 -2.49
N TYR A 264 -13.80 18.87 -2.65
CA TYR A 264 -14.26 17.99 -3.75
C TYR A 264 -15.46 17.12 -3.40
N TYR A 265 -15.59 16.70 -2.14
CA TYR A 265 -16.64 15.78 -1.67
C TYR A 265 -17.72 16.47 -0.83
N GLY A 266 -17.47 17.67 -0.35
CA GLY A 266 -18.39 18.46 0.47
C GLY A 266 -18.26 18.14 1.95
#